data_6e29759cb98006fb14d4c5248af44d41
#
_entry.id   6e29759cb98006fb14d4c5248af44d41
#
_cell.length_a   1.000
_cell.length_b   1.000
_cell.length_c   1.000
_cell.angle_alpha   90.00
_cell.angle_beta   90.00
_cell.angle_gamma   90.00
#
_symmetry.space_group_name_H-M   'P 1'
#
loop_
_entity.id
_entity.type
_entity.pdbx_description
1 polymer ?
#
loop_
_entity_poly.entity_id
_entity_poly.type
_entity_poly.pdbx_seq_one_letter_code
_entity_poly.pdbx_strand_id
1 'polypeptide(L)'
;MERVAFLIDATGERVDCLLNPETVQVTRLAGVRHRGAAGGQLTGAGLADDPLVFTGGGRTELVLDLLFDVDFAEGQVRPTDVRALTRPLWMLAENSATEHGWLRPPLVRLVWGKTWNVPGVVVAVAERFDAFTATGSPHRSWLRLKLVRVAEDADRAREGFAEELAAASTPTAAPGSAVVAAGDGATGPDHSGVRFDLLAHDALGSPLRWRLLAEHNRITDPLTVPPGTPLAVPPQPAPAAHPAGAP
;
A
#
# COMPACT_ATOMS: atom_id res chain seq x y z
N MET A 1 24.49 -16.78 17.24
CA MET A 1 24.00 -15.40 17.02
C MET A 1 22.90 -15.48 15.99
N GLU A 2 21.71 -14.92 16.28
CA GLU A 2 20.62 -14.94 15.32
C GLU A 2 20.94 -14.02 14.14
N ARG A 3 20.65 -14.47 12.92
CA ARG A 3 20.94 -13.73 11.69
C ARG A 3 19.67 -13.03 11.20
N VAL A 4 19.87 -11.90 10.54
CA VAL A 4 18.83 -11.23 9.79
C VAL A 4 18.40 -12.12 8.63
N ALA A 5 17.09 -12.23 8.42
CA ALA A 5 16.51 -12.97 7.31
C ALA A 5 15.24 -12.29 6.81
N PHE A 6 14.83 -12.65 5.60
CA PHE A 6 13.56 -12.28 5.01
C PHE A 6 12.72 -13.53 4.82
N LEU A 7 11.50 -13.52 5.33
CA LEU A 7 10.51 -14.56 5.07
C LEU A 7 9.60 -14.08 3.96
N ILE A 8 9.41 -14.86 2.93
CA ILE A 8 8.45 -14.57 1.85
C ILE A 8 7.08 -15.06 2.31
N ASP A 9 6.12 -14.14 2.48
CA ASP A 9 4.80 -14.47 3.07
C ASP A 9 4.03 -15.51 2.24
N ALA A 10 4.14 -15.48 0.91
CA ALA A 10 3.40 -16.38 0.03
C ALA A 10 3.91 -17.82 0.06
N THR A 11 5.22 -18.04 0.24
CA THR A 11 5.84 -19.37 0.15
C THR A 11 6.34 -19.88 1.50
N GLY A 12 6.49 -19.00 2.49
CA GLY A 12 7.19 -19.32 3.74
C GLY A 12 8.70 -19.50 3.58
N GLU A 13 9.23 -19.25 2.39
CA GLU A 13 10.66 -19.36 2.11
C GLU A 13 11.44 -18.34 2.92
N ARG A 14 12.57 -18.78 3.46
CA ARG A 14 13.48 -17.94 4.24
C ARG A 14 14.74 -17.61 3.45
N VAL A 15 15.00 -16.35 3.25
CA VAL A 15 16.23 -15.81 2.64
C VAL A 15 17.12 -15.27 3.74
N ASP A 16 18.19 -15.97 4.06
CA ASP A 16 19.13 -15.59 5.11
C ASP A 16 20.19 -14.60 4.60
N CYS A 17 20.53 -13.62 5.45
CA CYS A 17 21.69 -12.78 5.22
C CYS A 17 22.96 -13.47 5.73
N LEU A 18 24.06 -13.32 5.01
CA LEU A 18 25.34 -13.96 5.37
C LEU A 18 25.89 -13.43 6.71
N LEU A 19 25.88 -12.12 6.84
CA LEU A 19 26.29 -11.40 8.05
C LEU A 19 25.19 -10.46 8.50
N ASN A 20 25.12 -10.17 9.80
CA ASN A 20 24.20 -9.19 10.33
C ASN A 20 24.66 -7.77 9.93
N PRO A 21 23.73 -6.85 9.61
CA PRO A 21 24.07 -5.47 9.36
C PRO A 21 24.63 -4.81 10.64
N GLU A 22 25.61 -3.94 10.48
CA GLU A 22 26.11 -3.12 11.60
C GLU A 22 25.09 -2.05 11.99
N THR A 23 24.32 -1.56 11.01
CA THR A 23 23.31 -0.51 11.18
C THR A 23 22.04 -0.83 10.43
N VAL A 24 20.92 -0.44 11.03
CA VAL A 24 19.61 -0.42 10.39
C VAL A 24 19.04 0.99 10.53
N GLN A 25 18.84 1.66 9.42
CA GLN A 25 18.21 2.97 9.41
C GLN A 25 16.71 2.82 9.25
N VAL A 26 15.94 3.39 10.18
CA VAL A 26 14.48 3.45 10.10
C VAL A 26 14.06 4.90 9.93
N THR A 27 13.31 5.17 8.86
CA THR A 27 12.79 6.51 8.55
C THR A 27 11.27 6.45 8.49
N ARG A 28 10.63 7.40 9.18
CA ARG A 28 9.18 7.58 9.10
C ARG A 28 8.85 8.89 8.41
N LEU A 29 8.21 8.80 7.26
CA LEU A 29 7.63 9.96 6.56
C LEU A 29 6.17 10.11 6.99
N ALA A 30 5.80 11.29 7.49
CA ALA A 30 4.42 11.59 7.82
C ALA A 30 3.57 11.73 6.55
N GLY A 31 2.27 11.48 6.67
CA GLY A 31 1.32 11.74 5.59
C GLY A 31 0.98 13.23 5.48
N VAL A 32 1.97 14.02 5.12
CA VAL A 32 1.85 15.48 4.99
C VAL A 32 2.52 15.91 3.68
N ARG A 33 1.90 16.80 2.97
CA ARG A 33 2.47 17.44 1.78
C ARG A 33 2.11 18.92 1.71
N HIS A 34 2.92 19.70 1.03
CA HIS A 34 2.55 21.08 0.70
C HIS A 34 1.36 21.11 -0.27
N ARG A 35 0.47 22.07 -0.11
CA ARG A 35 -0.63 22.30 -1.03
C ARG A 35 -0.08 22.88 -2.32
N GLY A 36 0.06 22.05 -3.35
CA GLY A 36 0.36 22.53 -4.70
C GLY A 36 -0.92 22.99 -5.40
N ALA A 37 -0.86 24.08 -6.13
CA ALA A 37 -1.95 24.45 -7.04
C ALA A 37 -1.95 23.55 -8.27
N ALA A 38 -3.12 23.08 -8.68
CA ALA A 38 -3.29 22.46 -9.98
C ALA A 38 -2.94 23.52 -11.06
N GLY A 39 -1.92 23.25 -11.89
CA GLY A 39 -1.45 24.17 -12.92
C GLY A 39 -0.17 24.93 -12.58
N GLY A 40 0.51 24.59 -11.47
CA GLY A 40 1.85 25.13 -11.16
C GLY A 40 1.85 26.59 -10.65
N GLN A 41 0.70 27.14 -10.29
CA GLN A 41 0.65 28.44 -9.61
C GLN A 41 1.06 28.27 -8.15
N LEU A 42 1.94 29.14 -7.68
CA LEU A 42 2.30 29.25 -6.27
C LEU A 42 1.06 29.61 -5.44
N THR A 43 0.80 28.84 -4.39
CA THR A 43 -0.37 29.05 -3.51
C THR A 43 -0.08 30.02 -2.37
N GLY A 44 1.20 30.31 -2.10
CA GLY A 44 1.65 31.28 -1.10
C GLY A 44 1.64 32.71 -1.63
N ALA A 45 1.15 33.65 -0.85
CA ALA A 45 1.31 35.08 -1.12
C ALA A 45 2.59 35.57 -0.40
N GLY A 46 3.59 36.01 -1.16
CA GLY A 46 4.82 36.56 -0.62
C GLY A 46 5.82 35.48 -0.13
N LEU A 47 6.45 35.74 1.03
CA LEU A 47 7.48 34.87 1.62
C LEU A 47 6.91 33.85 2.63
N ALA A 48 5.61 33.68 2.69
CA ALA A 48 4.99 32.68 3.58
C ALA A 48 5.14 31.28 3.02
N ASP A 49 5.33 30.31 3.91
CA ASP A 49 5.36 28.91 3.56
C ASP A 49 3.99 28.44 3.04
N ASP A 50 4.01 27.50 2.10
CA ASP A 50 2.77 26.90 1.59
C ASP A 50 2.04 26.13 2.70
N PRO A 51 0.70 26.22 2.76
CA PRO A 51 -0.07 25.47 3.73
C PRO A 51 0.09 23.97 3.56
N LEU A 52 0.13 23.25 4.68
CA LEU A 52 0.25 21.80 4.71
C LEU A 52 -1.11 21.13 4.53
N VAL A 53 -1.12 20.07 3.74
CA VAL A 53 -2.26 19.17 3.56
C VAL A 53 -1.93 17.82 4.20
N PHE A 54 -2.78 17.38 5.09
CA PHE A 54 -2.67 16.07 5.73
C PHE A 54 -3.32 15.04 4.81
N THR A 55 -2.51 14.05 4.36
CA THR A 55 -2.95 12.98 3.46
C THR A 55 -3.30 11.69 4.21
N GLY A 56 -3.13 11.71 5.54
CA GLY A 56 -3.28 10.53 6.40
C GLY A 56 -2.14 9.52 6.24
N GLY A 57 -2.06 8.56 7.12
CA GLY A 57 -1.09 7.46 7.04
C GLY A 57 0.36 7.93 7.21
N GLY A 58 1.15 7.74 6.20
CA GLY A 58 2.59 7.95 6.18
C GLY A 58 3.32 6.68 5.75
N ARG A 59 4.65 6.75 5.57
CA ARG A 59 5.47 5.66 5.07
C ARG A 59 6.65 5.41 5.99
N THR A 60 6.83 4.17 6.43
CA THR A 60 8.02 3.75 7.15
C THR A 60 8.94 3.00 6.21
N GLU A 61 10.18 3.42 6.15
CA GLU A 61 11.23 2.83 5.32
C GLU A 61 12.35 2.32 6.22
N LEU A 62 12.85 1.14 5.90
CA LEU A 62 14.02 0.55 6.51
C LEU A 62 15.11 0.42 5.45
N VAL A 63 16.33 0.84 5.80
CA VAL A 63 17.50 0.66 4.95
C VAL A 63 18.51 -0.17 5.72
N LEU A 64 19.00 -1.24 5.09
CA LEU A 64 20.00 -2.15 5.61
C LEU A 64 21.19 -2.16 4.67
N ASP A 65 22.38 -2.09 5.23
CA ASP A 65 23.63 -2.32 4.52
C ASP A 65 24.17 -3.71 4.92
N LEU A 66 24.21 -4.62 3.95
CA LEU A 66 24.56 -6.03 4.13
C LEU A 66 25.89 -6.34 3.45
N LEU A 67 26.77 -7.05 4.15
CA LEU A 67 28.02 -7.52 3.58
C LEU A 67 27.91 -9.00 3.21
N PHE A 68 28.33 -9.31 2.00
CA PHE A 68 28.51 -10.67 1.51
C PHE A 68 29.94 -10.88 1.07
N ASP A 69 30.51 -12.02 1.45
CA ASP A 69 31.87 -12.41 1.10
C ASP A 69 31.90 -13.92 0.94
N VAL A 70 32.45 -14.39 -0.17
CA VAL A 70 32.54 -15.81 -0.49
C VAL A 70 33.31 -16.60 0.57
N ASP A 71 34.29 -15.96 1.19
CA ASP A 71 35.14 -16.62 2.21
C ASP A 71 34.35 -16.92 3.49
N PHE A 72 33.27 -16.20 3.78
CA PHE A 72 32.39 -16.44 4.93
C PHE A 72 31.19 -17.30 4.60
N ALA A 73 31.04 -17.75 3.34
CA ALA A 73 29.95 -18.62 2.97
C ALA A 73 30.04 -19.95 3.70
N GLU A 74 28.92 -20.38 4.28
CA GLU A 74 28.80 -21.67 4.95
C GLU A 74 28.39 -22.74 3.91
N GLY A 75 28.89 -23.96 4.09
CA GLY A 75 28.57 -25.09 3.23
C GLY A 75 29.81 -25.84 2.73
N GLN A 76 29.57 -27.05 2.21
CA GLN A 76 30.65 -27.89 1.67
C GLN A 76 31.23 -27.36 0.35
N VAL A 77 30.42 -26.62 -0.41
CA VAL A 77 30.80 -26.02 -1.69
C VAL A 77 30.61 -24.51 -1.57
N ARG A 78 31.72 -23.78 -1.55
CA ARG A 78 31.70 -22.32 -1.56
C ARG A 78 31.47 -21.82 -3.00
N PRO A 79 30.60 -20.84 -3.21
CA PRO A 79 30.45 -20.23 -4.52
C PRO A 79 31.76 -19.52 -4.89
N THR A 80 32.09 -19.48 -6.17
CA THR A 80 33.24 -18.71 -6.69
C THR A 80 32.88 -17.25 -6.99
N ASP A 81 31.62 -16.93 -6.93
CA ASP A 81 31.07 -15.63 -7.27
C ASP A 81 30.03 -15.22 -6.21
N VAL A 82 30.22 -14.03 -5.62
CA VAL A 82 29.35 -13.52 -4.55
C VAL A 82 27.91 -13.29 -5.01
N ARG A 83 27.70 -13.08 -6.30
CA ARG A 83 26.35 -12.92 -6.87
C ARG A 83 25.46 -14.13 -6.65
N ALA A 84 26.04 -15.31 -6.48
CA ALA A 84 25.25 -16.49 -6.12
C ALA A 84 24.63 -16.37 -4.71
N LEU A 85 25.27 -15.64 -3.80
CA LEU A 85 24.79 -15.39 -2.44
C LEU A 85 23.76 -14.25 -2.38
N THR A 86 23.90 -13.22 -3.24
CA THR A 86 23.07 -12.01 -3.22
C THR A 86 21.83 -12.13 -4.10
N ARG A 87 21.83 -13.03 -5.08
CA ARG A 87 20.69 -13.23 -6.02
C ARG A 87 19.35 -13.42 -5.34
N PRO A 88 19.18 -14.20 -4.25
CA PRO A 88 17.90 -14.34 -3.59
C PRO A 88 17.35 -13.01 -3.07
N LEU A 89 18.22 -12.11 -2.59
CA LEU A 89 17.83 -10.77 -2.13
C LEU A 89 17.43 -9.85 -3.28
N TRP A 90 18.10 -9.96 -4.43
CA TRP A 90 17.73 -9.24 -5.64
C TRP A 90 16.32 -9.62 -6.11
N MET A 91 15.98 -10.91 -6.05
CA MET A 91 14.66 -11.40 -6.44
C MET A 91 13.53 -10.86 -5.56
N LEU A 92 13.81 -10.41 -4.32
CA LEU A 92 12.80 -9.78 -3.46
C LEU A 92 12.34 -8.41 -3.99
N ALA A 93 13.15 -7.75 -4.82
CA ALA A 93 12.79 -6.48 -5.46
C ALA A 93 12.23 -6.66 -6.88
N GLU A 94 12.26 -7.89 -7.41
CA GLU A 94 11.75 -8.19 -8.74
C GLU A 94 10.27 -8.59 -8.70
N ASN A 95 9.62 -8.45 -9.85
CA ASN A 95 8.22 -8.86 -9.97
C ASN A 95 8.12 -10.39 -9.99
N SER A 96 7.35 -10.94 -9.08
CA SER A 96 6.99 -12.35 -9.05
C SER A 96 5.63 -12.59 -9.71
N ALA A 97 5.44 -13.77 -10.33
CA ALA A 97 4.13 -14.19 -10.78
C ALA A 97 3.20 -14.38 -9.57
N THR A 98 2.00 -13.84 -9.63
CA THR A 98 0.95 -14.06 -8.64
C THR A 98 -0.20 -14.86 -9.24
N GLU A 99 -1.01 -15.48 -8.40
CA GLU A 99 -2.17 -16.27 -8.81
C GLU A 99 -3.18 -15.49 -9.67
N HIS A 100 -3.16 -14.15 -9.57
CA HIS A 100 -4.08 -13.27 -10.31
C HIS A 100 -3.44 -12.67 -11.58
N GLY A 101 -2.28 -13.16 -12.02
CA GLY A 101 -1.59 -12.66 -13.20
C GLY A 101 -0.95 -11.27 -13.04
N TRP A 102 -0.99 -10.68 -11.87
CA TRP A 102 -0.32 -9.41 -11.56
C TRP A 102 1.12 -9.71 -11.13
N LEU A 103 2.07 -9.14 -11.85
CA LEU A 103 3.48 -9.20 -11.46
C LEU A 103 3.78 -8.10 -10.46
N ARG A 104 4.25 -8.47 -9.27
CA ARG A 104 4.63 -7.54 -8.20
C ARG A 104 5.78 -8.12 -7.37
N PRO A 105 6.58 -7.28 -6.70
CA PRO A 105 7.51 -7.76 -5.71
C PRO A 105 6.79 -8.52 -4.58
N PRO A 106 7.40 -9.59 -4.04
CA PRO A 106 6.78 -10.37 -2.97
C PRO A 106 6.64 -9.56 -1.69
N LEU A 107 5.59 -9.84 -0.93
CA LEU A 107 5.49 -9.40 0.46
C LEU A 107 6.45 -10.22 1.31
N VAL A 108 7.26 -9.56 2.10
CA VAL A 108 8.28 -10.20 2.93
C VAL A 108 8.20 -9.71 4.37
N ARG A 109 8.74 -10.50 5.29
CA ARG A 109 8.95 -10.12 6.69
C ARG A 109 10.44 -10.07 6.98
N LEU A 110 10.93 -8.89 7.35
CA LEU A 110 12.26 -8.77 7.93
C LEU A 110 12.22 -9.32 9.35
N VAL A 111 12.95 -10.40 9.61
CA VAL A 111 13.06 -11.02 10.92
C VAL A 111 14.49 -10.96 11.43
N TRP A 112 14.66 -10.55 12.69
CA TRP A 112 15.95 -10.56 13.37
C TRP A 112 15.76 -10.79 14.86
N GLY A 113 16.14 -11.95 15.29
CA GLY A 113 15.90 -12.36 16.66
C GLY A 113 14.42 -12.43 16.99
N LYS A 114 14.11 -12.15 18.26
CA LYS A 114 12.73 -12.16 18.75
C LYS A 114 12.03 -10.80 18.65
N THR A 115 12.78 -9.74 18.37
CA THR A 115 12.29 -8.35 18.46
C THR A 115 11.95 -7.71 17.12
N TRP A 116 12.58 -8.14 16.05
CA TRP A 116 12.32 -7.62 14.72
C TRP A 116 11.43 -8.59 13.94
N ASN A 117 10.24 -8.12 13.63
CA ASN A 117 9.29 -8.77 12.72
C ASN A 117 8.55 -7.67 11.97
N VAL A 118 9.10 -7.24 10.83
CA VAL A 118 8.59 -6.10 10.09
C VAL A 118 8.10 -6.55 8.72
N PRO A 119 6.78 -6.58 8.51
CA PRO A 119 6.21 -6.87 7.19
C PRO A 119 6.44 -5.71 6.23
N GLY A 120 6.75 -6.02 4.98
CA GLY A 120 7.02 -4.99 3.99
C GLY A 120 7.30 -5.53 2.60
N VAL A 121 7.62 -4.62 1.71
CA VAL A 121 8.03 -4.90 0.33
C VAL A 121 9.42 -4.31 0.11
N VAL A 122 10.32 -5.07 -0.49
CA VAL A 122 11.62 -4.57 -0.94
C VAL A 122 11.41 -3.72 -2.19
N VAL A 123 11.72 -2.44 -2.09
CA VAL A 123 11.47 -1.47 -3.17
C VAL A 123 12.72 -1.06 -3.92
N ALA A 124 13.89 -1.32 -3.34
CA ALA A 124 15.16 -1.05 -3.99
C ALA A 124 16.26 -1.97 -3.43
N VAL A 125 17.12 -2.41 -4.32
CA VAL A 125 18.37 -3.10 -4.03
C VAL A 125 19.47 -2.41 -4.83
N ALA A 126 20.59 -2.09 -4.17
CA ALA A 126 21.77 -1.56 -4.82
C ALA A 126 22.96 -2.37 -4.33
N GLU A 127 23.85 -2.72 -5.22
CA GLU A 127 24.98 -3.59 -4.91
C GLU A 127 26.28 -3.03 -5.48
N ARG A 128 27.32 -3.04 -4.66
CA ARG A 128 28.69 -2.70 -5.03
C ARG A 128 29.59 -3.90 -4.84
N PHE A 129 30.32 -4.25 -5.87
CA PHE A 129 31.23 -5.38 -5.88
C PHE A 129 32.67 -4.94 -5.61
N ASP A 130 33.35 -5.71 -4.77
CA ASP A 130 34.76 -5.55 -4.44
C ASP A 130 35.47 -6.91 -4.55
N ALA A 131 36.85 -6.88 -4.49
CA ALA A 131 37.67 -8.07 -4.46
C ALA A 131 37.42 -9.05 -5.62
N PHE A 132 37.79 -8.63 -6.83
CA PHE A 132 37.63 -9.46 -8.03
C PHE A 132 38.79 -10.47 -8.17
N THR A 133 38.45 -11.66 -8.68
CA THR A 133 39.43 -12.64 -9.13
C THR A 133 40.16 -12.17 -10.38
N ALA A 134 41.26 -12.85 -10.74
CA ALA A 134 41.94 -12.63 -12.02
C ALA A 134 41.03 -12.86 -13.25
N THR A 135 39.99 -13.64 -13.11
CA THR A 135 38.98 -13.93 -14.15
C THR A 135 37.82 -12.94 -14.14
N GLY A 136 37.77 -11.95 -13.25
CA GLY A 136 36.75 -10.93 -13.14
C GLY A 136 35.51 -11.32 -12.32
N SER A 137 35.50 -12.45 -11.61
CA SER A 137 34.43 -12.82 -10.70
C SER A 137 34.58 -12.05 -9.38
N PRO A 138 33.49 -11.38 -8.90
CA PRO A 138 33.53 -10.66 -7.64
C PRO A 138 33.44 -11.62 -6.45
N HIS A 139 34.27 -11.40 -5.44
CA HIS A 139 34.32 -12.18 -4.19
C HIS A 139 33.55 -11.53 -3.05
N ARG A 140 33.47 -10.20 -3.05
CA ARG A 140 32.80 -9.43 -1.98
C ARG A 140 31.79 -8.47 -2.56
N SER A 141 30.71 -8.29 -1.83
CA SER A 141 29.62 -7.39 -2.19
C SER A 141 29.10 -6.64 -0.97
N TRP A 142 28.85 -5.35 -1.16
CA TRP A 142 28.05 -4.50 -0.27
C TRP A 142 26.69 -4.29 -0.90
N LEU A 143 25.66 -4.83 -0.27
CA LEU A 143 24.31 -4.78 -0.75
C LEU A 143 23.48 -3.87 0.16
N ARG A 144 22.93 -2.79 -0.41
CA ARG A 144 22.00 -1.89 0.25
C ARG A 144 20.59 -2.27 -0.15
N LEU A 145 19.75 -2.60 0.82
CA LEU A 145 18.37 -2.99 0.63
C LEU A 145 17.44 -1.97 1.30
N LYS A 146 16.40 -1.57 0.60
CA LYS A 146 15.37 -0.68 1.09
C LYS A 146 14.03 -1.42 1.16
N LEU A 147 13.48 -1.53 2.38
CA LEU A 147 12.18 -2.11 2.66
C LEU A 147 11.19 -1.00 3.00
N VAL A 148 10.03 -1.02 2.39
CA VAL A 148 8.88 -0.20 2.79
C VAL A 148 7.92 -1.06 3.60
N ARG A 149 7.66 -0.63 4.84
CA ARG A 149 6.75 -1.33 5.73
C ARG A 149 5.32 -1.30 5.20
N VAL A 150 4.67 -2.45 5.22
CA VAL A 150 3.23 -2.61 4.96
C VAL A 150 2.53 -2.82 6.30
N ALA A 151 1.38 -2.18 6.52
CA ALA A 151 0.58 -2.43 7.72
C ALA A 151 -0.11 -3.79 7.58
N GLU A 152 -0.03 -4.64 8.60
CA GLU A 152 -0.70 -5.96 8.61
C GLU A 152 -2.22 -5.84 8.47
N ASP A 153 -2.78 -4.73 8.97
CA ASP A 153 -4.22 -4.47 8.91
C ASP A 153 -4.69 -3.93 7.55
N ALA A 154 -3.78 -3.57 6.64
CA ALA A 154 -4.16 -3.02 5.34
C ALA A 154 -4.85 -4.06 4.44
N ASP A 155 -4.45 -5.32 4.54
CA ASP A 155 -5.11 -6.41 3.81
C ASP A 155 -6.44 -6.78 4.46
N ARG A 156 -6.53 -6.82 5.79
CA ARG A 156 -7.80 -6.99 6.51
C ARG A 156 -8.77 -5.85 6.25
N ALA A 157 -8.28 -4.60 6.17
CA ALA A 157 -9.12 -3.47 5.81
C ALA A 157 -9.64 -3.55 4.36
N ARG A 158 -8.84 -4.11 3.44
CA ARG A 158 -9.26 -4.36 2.05
C ARG A 158 -10.23 -5.54 1.96
N GLU A 159 -9.98 -6.61 2.69
CA GLU A 159 -10.89 -7.76 2.78
C GLU A 159 -12.21 -7.34 3.42
N GLY A 160 -12.18 -6.59 4.53
CA GLY A 160 -13.38 -6.04 5.18
C GLY A 160 -14.14 -5.08 4.27
N PHE A 161 -13.46 -4.24 3.50
CA PHE A 161 -14.09 -3.37 2.51
C PHE A 161 -14.67 -4.15 1.32
N ALA A 162 -13.96 -5.18 0.84
CA ALA A 162 -14.47 -6.06 -0.21
C ALA A 162 -15.68 -6.89 0.28
N GLU A 163 -15.66 -7.34 1.52
CA GLU A 163 -16.75 -8.07 2.16
C GLU A 163 -17.95 -7.16 2.43
N GLU A 164 -17.74 -5.92 2.89
CA GLU A 164 -18.77 -4.90 3.04
C GLU A 164 -19.39 -4.52 1.69
N LEU A 165 -18.58 -4.41 0.62
CA LEU A 165 -19.02 -4.16 -0.73
C LEU A 165 -19.84 -5.35 -1.28
N ALA A 166 -19.38 -6.58 -1.05
CA ALA A 166 -20.09 -7.80 -1.42
C ALA A 166 -21.40 -7.97 -0.65
N ALA A 167 -21.42 -7.68 0.65
CA ALA A 167 -22.61 -7.70 1.47
C ALA A 167 -23.63 -6.63 1.05
N ALA A 168 -23.15 -5.44 0.68
CA ALA A 168 -24.00 -4.37 0.13
C ALA A 168 -24.53 -4.70 -1.27
N SER A 169 -23.86 -5.56 -2.01
CA SER A 169 -24.25 -6.02 -3.34
C SER A 169 -25.20 -7.24 -3.30
N THR A 170 -25.34 -7.89 -2.14
CA THR A 170 -26.24 -9.02 -1.96
C THR A 170 -27.65 -8.49 -1.66
N PRO A 171 -28.70 -8.74 -2.47
CA PRO A 171 -30.05 -8.26 -2.21
C PRO A 171 -30.65 -9.02 -1.02
N THR A 172 -30.39 -8.56 0.20
CA THR A 172 -31.04 -9.07 1.40
C THR A 172 -32.15 -8.11 1.80
N ALA A 173 -33.39 -8.54 1.62
CA ALA A 173 -34.65 -7.86 1.82
C ALA A 173 -35.01 -6.81 0.76
N ALA A 174 -36.29 -6.76 0.40
CA ALA A 174 -36.85 -5.85 -0.56
C ALA A 174 -36.36 -4.41 -0.35
N PRO A 175 -35.80 -3.75 -1.36
CA PRO A 175 -35.22 -2.44 -1.20
C PRO A 175 -36.32 -1.48 -0.76
N GLY A 176 -36.16 -0.86 0.37
CA GLY A 176 -36.85 0.38 0.65
C GLY A 176 -36.42 1.35 -0.45
N SER A 177 -37.23 1.53 -1.50
CA SER A 177 -36.93 2.44 -2.59
C SER A 177 -37.06 3.87 -2.08
N ALA A 178 -35.98 4.38 -1.49
CA ALA A 178 -35.80 5.80 -1.34
C ALA A 178 -35.28 6.31 -2.69
N VAL A 179 -36.19 6.86 -3.49
CA VAL A 179 -35.83 7.57 -4.73
C VAL A 179 -35.23 8.90 -4.32
N VAL A 180 -33.92 9.03 -4.42
CA VAL A 180 -33.27 10.34 -4.27
C VAL A 180 -33.44 11.06 -5.61
N ALA A 181 -34.37 11.99 -5.66
CA ALA A 181 -34.44 12.92 -6.78
C ALA A 181 -33.18 13.78 -6.77
N ALA A 182 -32.47 13.87 -7.90
CA ALA A 182 -31.36 14.79 -8.05
C ALA A 182 -31.87 16.22 -7.82
N GLY A 183 -31.56 16.78 -6.66
CA GLY A 183 -31.97 18.14 -6.28
C GLY A 183 -31.31 19.20 -7.15
N ASP A 184 -31.99 20.28 -7.40
CA ASP A 184 -31.61 21.47 -8.20
C ASP A 184 -30.39 22.26 -7.67
N GLY A 185 -29.62 21.68 -6.79
CA GLY A 185 -28.72 22.44 -5.93
C GLY A 185 -27.25 22.41 -6.24
N ALA A 186 -26.77 22.46 -7.47
CA ALA A 186 -25.42 22.95 -7.79
C ALA A 186 -25.15 23.00 -9.32
N THR A 187 -25.85 23.82 -10.01
CA THR A 187 -25.49 24.24 -11.35
C THR A 187 -24.42 25.33 -11.27
N GLY A 188 -23.15 24.94 -11.30
CA GLY A 188 -22.09 25.84 -11.77
C GLY A 188 -22.19 25.90 -13.31
N PRO A 189 -21.77 27.01 -13.94
CA PRO A 189 -21.99 27.26 -15.37
C PRO A 189 -21.36 26.26 -16.35
N ASP A 190 -20.55 25.31 -15.89
CA ASP A 190 -19.81 24.37 -16.73
C ASP A 190 -20.00 22.87 -16.42
N HIS A 191 -20.82 22.51 -15.44
CA HIS A 191 -20.99 21.09 -15.07
C HIS A 191 -22.48 20.77 -14.93
N SER A 192 -23.06 20.21 -15.98
CA SER A 192 -24.46 19.75 -16.04
C SER A 192 -24.72 18.43 -15.29
N GLY A 193 -23.75 17.93 -14.52
CA GLY A 193 -23.84 16.66 -13.82
C GLY A 193 -24.29 16.76 -12.38
N VAL A 194 -24.98 15.72 -11.92
CA VAL A 194 -25.36 15.56 -10.52
C VAL A 194 -24.12 15.30 -9.66
N ARG A 195 -24.00 15.99 -8.53
CA ARG A 195 -22.90 15.75 -7.58
C ARG A 195 -23.18 14.51 -6.73
N PHE A 196 -22.60 13.37 -7.16
CA PHE A 196 -22.77 12.08 -6.48
C PHE A 196 -22.21 12.04 -5.05
N ASP A 197 -21.23 12.87 -4.73
CA ASP A 197 -20.71 13.02 -3.39
C ASP A 197 -21.72 13.62 -2.42
N LEU A 198 -22.50 14.61 -2.87
CA LEU A 198 -23.57 15.19 -2.07
C LEU A 198 -24.76 14.23 -1.93
N LEU A 199 -25.16 13.57 -3.01
CA LEU A 199 -26.19 12.54 -2.95
C LEU A 199 -25.83 11.38 -2.01
N ALA A 200 -24.56 10.96 -2.04
CA ALA A 200 -24.09 9.93 -1.13
C ALA A 200 -24.02 10.42 0.33
N HIS A 201 -23.73 11.70 0.55
CA HIS A 201 -23.80 12.28 1.89
C HIS A 201 -25.21 12.23 2.43
N ASP A 202 -26.20 12.66 1.64
CA ASP A 202 -27.60 12.72 2.04
C ASP A 202 -28.22 11.32 2.22
N ALA A 203 -27.91 10.41 1.30
CA ALA A 203 -28.50 9.06 1.30
C ALA A 203 -27.78 8.06 2.21
N LEU A 204 -26.46 8.15 2.33
CA LEU A 204 -25.61 7.17 3.01
C LEU A 204 -24.82 7.77 4.21
N GLY A 205 -25.02 9.05 4.52
CA GLY A 205 -24.37 9.74 5.63
C GLY A 205 -22.88 10.08 5.40
N SER A 206 -22.34 9.82 4.21
CA SER A 206 -20.95 10.13 3.89
C SER A 206 -20.72 10.39 2.41
N PRO A 207 -20.06 11.50 2.03
CA PRO A 207 -19.75 11.82 0.65
C PRO A 207 -18.76 10.83 0.03
N LEU A 208 -17.96 10.12 0.84
CA LEU A 208 -17.00 9.13 0.36
C LEU A 208 -17.67 7.85 -0.19
N ARG A 209 -18.95 7.65 0.10
CA ARG A 209 -19.72 6.49 -0.36
C ARG A 209 -20.36 6.67 -1.75
N TRP A 210 -19.99 7.72 -2.48
CA TRP A 210 -20.55 7.98 -3.81
C TRP A 210 -20.32 6.82 -4.81
N ARG A 211 -19.21 6.10 -4.69
CA ARG A 211 -18.90 4.92 -5.54
C ARG A 211 -19.89 3.79 -5.30
N LEU A 212 -20.22 3.52 -4.05
CA LEU A 212 -21.20 2.52 -3.66
C LEU A 212 -22.58 2.85 -4.26
N LEU A 213 -22.97 4.13 -4.20
CA LEU A 213 -24.22 4.59 -4.80
C LEU A 213 -24.22 4.43 -6.33
N ALA A 214 -23.12 4.79 -7.01
CA ALA A 214 -22.96 4.65 -8.45
C ALA A 214 -22.99 3.18 -8.91
N GLU A 215 -22.26 2.32 -8.21
CA GLU A 215 -22.16 0.89 -8.52
C GLU A 215 -23.50 0.18 -8.31
N HIS A 216 -24.21 0.47 -7.20
CA HIS A 216 -25.54 -0.07 -6.94
C HIS A 216 -26.54 0.26 -8.05
N ASN A 217 -26.42 1.44 -8.67
CA ASN A 217 -27.23 1.89 -9.78
C ASN A 217 -26.65 1.56 -11.16
N ARG A 218 -25.53 0.82 -11.23
CA ARG A 218 -24.82 0.46 -12.47
C ARG A 218 -24.41 1.67 -13.31
N ILE A 219 -24.04 2.75 -12.65
CA ILE A 219 -23.60 3.98 -13.28
C ILE A 219 -22.08 3.94 -13.44
N THR A 220 -21.59 3.87 -14.66
CA THR A 220 -20.16 3.83 -14.97
C THR A 220 -19.52 5.22 -14.99
N ASP A 221 -20.29 6.24 -15.35
CA ASP A 221 -19.82 7.62 -15.34
C ASP A 221 -20.82 8.51 -14.56
N PRO A 222 -20.50 8.83 -13.29
CA PRO A 222 -21.37 9.67 -12.46
C PRO A 222 -21.53 11.10 -12.96
N LEU A 223 -20.64 11.59 -13.82
CA LEU A 223 -20.66 12.96 -14.33
C LEU A 223 -21.67 13.16 -15.47
N THR A 224 -22.10 12.05 -16.10
CA THR A 224 -23.02 12.08 -17.24
C THR A 224 -24.48 11.82 -16.85
N VAL A 225 -24.76 11.60 -15.57
CA VAL A 225 -26.12 11.31 -15.09
C VAL A 225 -26.99 12.56 -15.15
N PRO A 226 -28.13 12.53 -15.89
CA PRO A 226 -29.00 13.69 -15.98
C PRO A 226 -29.65 14.06 -14.62
N PRO A 227 -29.86 15.35 -14.35
CA PRO A 227 -30.64 15.80 -13.19
C PRO A 227 -32.05 15.16 -13.21
N GLY A 228 -32.54 14.77 -12.02
CA GLY A 228 -33.83 14.11 -11.88
C GLY A 228 -33.84 12.60 -12.10
N THR A 229 -32.68 11.96 -12.38
CA THR A 229 -32.58 10.50 -12.50
C THR A 229 -32.86 9.84 -11.14
N PRO A 230 -33.84 8.89 -11.05
CA PRO A 230 -34.07 8.17 -9.81
C PRO A 230 -32.94 7.20 -9.52
N LEU A 231 -32.41 7.25 -8.31
CA LEU A 231 -31.34 6.35 -7.86
C LEU A 231 -31.85 5.48 -6.71
N ALA A 232 -31.55 4.20 -6.76
CA ALA A 232 -31.79 3.28 -5.66
C ALA A 232 -30.67 3.49 -4.60
N VAL A 233 -31.07 3.59 -3.33
CA VAL A 233 -30.13 3.71 -2.21
C VAL A 233 -29.83 2.32 -1.68
N PRO A 234 -28.55 1.88 -1.64
CA PRO A 234 -28.20 0.59 -1.06
C PRO A 234 -28.54 0.54 0.44
N PRO A 235 -28.95 -0.63 0.97
CA PRO A 235 -29.24 -0.79 2.38
C PRO A 235 -27.98 -0.47 3.21
N GLN A 236 -28.13 0.32 4.26
CA GLN A 236 -27.04 0.61 5.16
C GLN A 236 -26.82 -0.58 6.12
N PRO A 237 -25.59 -1.04 6.35
CA PRO A 237 -25.32 -1.97 7.43
C PRO A 237 -25.72 -1.31 8.76
N ALA A 238 -26.39 -2.07 9.61
CA ALA A 238 -26.74 -1.58 10.94
C ALA A 238 -25.46 -1.09 11.67
N PRO A 239 -25.52 0.05 12.38
CA PRO A 239 -24.36 0.51 13.14
C PRO A 239 -23.92 -0.59 14.08
N ALA A 240 -22.62 -0.95 14.01
CA ALA A 240 -22.03 -1.92 14.92
C ALA A 240 -22.31 -1.45 16.35
N ALA A 241 -23.02 -2.27 17.12
CA ALA A 241 -23.30 -1.98 18.52
C ALA A 241 -21.94 -1.85 19.23
N HIS A 242 -21.63 -0.64 19.67
CA HIS A 242 -20.51 -0.45 20.59
C HIS A 242 -20.78 -1.31 21.83
N PRO A 243 -19.87 -2.19 22.25
CA PRO A 243 -20.00 -2.85 23.53
C PRO A 243 -20.00 -1.74 24.58
N ALA A 244 -21.12 -1.65 25.29
CA ALA A 244 -21.25 -0.77 26.45
C ALA A 244 -20.13 -1.14 27.41
N GLY A 245 -19.25 -0.18 27.75
CA GLY A 245 -18.20 -0.37 28.71
C GLY A 245 -18.80 -0.90 30.02
N ALA A 246 -18.25 -1.99 30.48
CA ALA A 246 -18.50 -2.48 31.84
C ALA A 246 -17.83 -1.53 32.85
N PRO A 247 -18.41 -1.35 34.04
CA PRO A 247 -17.97 -0.40 35.06
C PRO A 247 -16.62 -0.72 35.68
#